data_bd8ce4afe38c043aada41449feb8bfc7
#
_entry.id   bd8ce4afe38c043aada41449feb8bfc7
#
_cell.length_a   1.000
_cell.length_b   1.000
_cell.length_c   1.000
_cell.angle_alpha   90.00
_cell.angle_beta   90.00
_cell.angle_gamma   90.00
#
_symmetry.space_group_name_H-M   'P 1'
#
loop_
_entity.id
_entity.type
_entity.pdbx_description
1 polymer ?
#
loop_
_entity_poly.entity_id
_entity_poly.type
_entity_poly.pdbx_seq_one_letter_code
_entity_poly.pdbx_strand_id
1 'polypeptide(L)'
;MSNNTTKVNNPMKVITGKDTRWSYTNVWEAKSITGGAPKFSVSLIIPKSDTVTVQKIKAAIEAAYHEGEAKLKGNGKFVPALSVIKNPLRDGDTERPDDPAYAECYFVNANSTTAPGIVDADRNPILVRSEVYSGVYGRASINFYAFNSNGNRGIACGLNNLQKIRDGEPLGGKASAESAVSYTHLRAHETA
;
A
#
# COMPACT_ATOMS: atom_id res chain seq x y z
N MET A 1 -22.19 -26.97 -22.12
CA MET A 1 -22.66 -25.82 -21.30
C MET A 1 -21.45 -25.08 -20.81
N SER A 2 -21.15 -23.93 -21.38
CA SER A 2 -20.05 -23.11 -20.94
C SER A 2 -20.46 -22.39 -19.65
N ASN A 3 -19.83 -22.76 -18.56
CA ASN A 3 -19.92 -21.98 -17.33
C ASN A 3 -19.21 -20.65 -17.56
N ASN A 4 -19.96 -19.68 -18.06
CA ASN A 4 -19.55 -18.30 -18.06
C ASN A 4 -19.66 -17.80 -16.61
N THR A 5 -18.68 -18.15 -15.80
CA THR A 5 -18.45 -17.43 -14.56
C THR A 5 -17.98 -16.04 -14.97
N THR A 6 -18.92 -15.13 -15.14
CA THR A 6 -18.64 -13.70 -15.16
C THR A 6 -17.84 -13.41 -13.89
N LYS A 7 -16.52 -13.17 -14.03
CA LYS A 7 -15.73 -12.60 -12.95
C LYS A 7 -16.44 -11.35 -12.49
N VAL A 8 -17.03 -11.41 -11.31
CA VAL A 8 -17.64 -10.23 -10.69
C VAL A 8 -16.53 -9.22 -10.54
N ASN A 9 -16.52 -8.23 -11.42
CA ASN A 9 -15.53 -7.17 -11.38
C ASN A 9 -15.83 -6.29 -10.16
N ASN A 10 -15.01 -6.41 -9.11
CA ASN A 10 -15.14 -5.56 -7.93
C ASN A 10 -14.53 -4.18 -8.25
N PRO A 11 -15.36 -3.13 -8.41
CA PRO A 11 -14.87 -1.81 -8.80
C PRO A 11 -14.00 -1.15 -7.73
N MET A 12 -14.03 -1.67 -6.50
CA MET A 12 -13.24 -1.15 -5.38
C MET A 12 -11.88 -1.83 -5.24
N LYS A 13 -11.61 -2.86 -6.05
CA LYS A 13 -10.36 -3.59 -6.03
C LYS A 13 -9.41 -3.09 -7.12
N VAL A 14 -8.16 -2.88 -6.77
CA VAL A 14 -7.11 -2.42 -7.69
C VAL A 14 -5.88 -3.32 -7.57
N ILE A 15 -5.28 -3.63 -8.71
CA ILE A 15 -3.94 -4.19 -8.78
C ILE A 15 -3.04 -3.08 -9.32
N THR A 16 -2.04 -2.68 -8.53
CA THR A 16 -1.13 -1.60 -8.91
C THR A 16 -0.14 -2.02 -10.00
N GLY A 17 0.50 -1.05 -10.64
CA GLY A 17 1.48 -1.30 -11.68
C GLY A 17 2.80 -1.86 -11.15
N LYS A 18 3.62 -2.34 -12.06
CA LYS A 18 4.93 -2.97 -11.78
C LYS A 18 5.97 -2.00 -11.19
N ASP A 19 5.78 -0.70 -11.35
CA ASP A 19 6.69 0.33 -10.86
C ASP A 19 6.26 0.91 -9.51
N THR A 20 5.25 0.31 -8.89
CA THR A 20 4.88 0.61 -7.51
C THR A 20 6.01 0.18 -6.60
N ARG A 21 6.42 1.05 -5.68
CA ARG A 21 7.49 0.76 -4.73
C ARG A 21 6.92 0.56 -3.34
N TRP A 22 7.42 -0.42 -2.62
CA TRP A 22 6.95 -0.74 -1.27
C TRP A 22 7.85 -0.08 -0.23
N SER A 23 7.24 0.62 0.70
CA SER A 23 7.94 1.25 1.82
C SER A 23 7.22 0.90 3.13
N TYR A 24 7.93 1.00 4.24
CA TYR A 24 7.39 0.63 5.55
C TYR A 24 6.72 -0.76 5.51
N THR A 25 7.47 -1.75 5.04
CA THR A 25 6.97 -3.11 4.78
C THR A 25 6.84 -3.92 6.08
N ASN A 26 5.69 -3.81 6.72
CA ASN A 26 5.31 -4.59 7.88
C ASN A 26 4.41 -5.75 7.44
N VAL A 27 4.95 -6.60 6.56
CA VAL A 27 4.16 -7.63 5.86
C VAL A 27 4.45 -9.05 6.35
N TRP A 28 5.53 -9.23 7.10
CA TRP A 28 5.87 -10.50 7.72
C TRP A 28 5.33 -10.63 9.13
N GLU A 29 5.25 -9.52 9.85
CA GLU A 29 4.73 -9.45 11.21
C GLU A 29 3.81 -8.26 11.35
N ALA A 30 2.69 -8.46 12.04
CA ALA A 30 1.76 -7.39 12.34
C ALA A 30 2.38 -6.44 13.38
N LYS A 31 2.20 -5.14 13.16
CA LYS A 31 2.67 -4.11 14.09
C LYS A 31 1.53 -3.19 14.52
N SER A 32 1.55 -2.79 15.78
CA SER A 32 0.70 -1.73 16.29
C SER A 32 1.39 -0.39 16.07
N ILE A 33 0.78 0.51 15.31
CA ILE A 33 1.37 1.81 14.96
C ILE A 33 0.98 2.88 15.97
N THR A 34 -0.24 2.83 16.49
CA THR A 34 -0.80 3.87 17.38
C THR A 34 -1.41 3.30 18.65
N GLY A 35 -0.87 2.21 19.17
CA GLY A 35 -1.42 1.55 20.35
C GLY A 35 -2.70 0.76 20.12
N GLY A 36 -3.16 0.66 18.87
CA GLY A 36 -4.29 -0.17 18.45
C GLY A 36 -3.92 -1.62 18.20
N ALA A 37 -4.85 -2.41 17.67
CA ALA A 37 -4.59 -3.80 17.28
C ALA A 37 -3.45 -3.89 16.26
N PRO A 38 -2.54 -4.86 16.38
CA PRO A 38 -1.48 -5.06 15.39
C PRO A 38 -2.04 -5.35 14.00
N LYS A 39 -1.42 -4.75 12.97
CA LYS A 39 -1.81 -4.96 11.58
C LYS A 39 -0.58 -5.14 10.69
N PHE A 40 -0.76 -5.91 9.63
CA PHE A 40 0.16 -5.94 8.51
C PHE A 40 -0.06 -4.68 7.68
N SER A 41 0.99 -4.04 7.22
CA SER A 41 0.88 -2.78 6.49
C SER A 41 2.03 -2.55 5.53
N VAL A 42 1.79 -1.71 4.54
CA VAL A 42 2.78 -1.26 3.57
C VAL A 42 2.35 0.10 3.02
N SER A 43 3.32 0.97 2.80
CA SER A 43 3.11 2.21 2.05
C SER A 43 3.44 1.93 0.58
N LEU A 44 2.46 2.10 -0.28
CA LEU A 44 2.61 1.87 -1.72
C LEU A 44 2.89 3.20 -2.40
N ILE A 45 4.09 3.35 -2.93
CA ILE A 45 4.54 4.55 -3.64
C ILE A 45 4.29 4.35 -5.13
N ILE A 46 3.44 5.19 -5.70
CA ILE A 46 2.95 5.04 -7.07
C ILE A 46 3.41 6.23 -7.90
N PRO A 47 4.24 6.04 -8.93
CA PRO A 47 4.64 7.15 -9.78
C PRO A 47 3.43 7.87 -10.39
N LYS A 48 3.45 9.19 -10.37
CA LYS A 48 2.39 9.98 -11.01
C LYS A 48 2.33 9.72 -12.51
N SER A 49 3.44 9.28 -13.09
CA SER A 49 3.52 8.87 -14.50
C SER A 49 2.79 7.55 -14.80
N ASP A 50 2.55 6.71 -13.79
CA ASP A 50 1.70 5.52 -13.93
C ASP A 50 0.22 5.94 -13.88
N THR A 51 -0.23 6.60 -14.92
CA THR A 51 -1.58 7.15 -15.00
C THR A 51 -2.66 6.08 -14.95
N VAL A 52 -2.37 4.88 -15.43
CA VAL A 52 -3.32 3.75 -15.40
C VAL A 52 -3.64 3.37 -13.95
N THR A 53 -2.61 3.14 -13.13
CA THR A 53 -2.80 2.83 -11.70
C THR A 53 -3.47 3.97 -10.96
N VAL A 54 -3.03 5.21 -11.19
CA VAL A 54 -3.61 6.40 -10.54
C VAL A 54 -5.10 6.52 -10.84
N GLN A 55 -5.50 6.34 -12.11
CA GLN A 55 -6.90 6.43 -12.50
C GLN A 55 -7.74 5.30 -11.90
N LYS A 56 -7.21 4.08 -11.86
CA LYS A 56 -7.87 2.95 -11.22
C LYS A 56 -8.12 3.20 -9.73
N ILE A 57 -7.13 3.75 -9.04
CA ILE A 57 -7.25 4.08 -7.62
C ILE A 57 -8.32 5.15 -7.39
N LYS A 58 -8.29 6.22 -8.18
CA LYS A 58 -9.30 7.28 -8.08
C LYS A 58 -10.71 6.74 -8.32
N ALA A 59 -10.89 5.91 -9.35
CA ALA A 59 -12.18 5.30 -9.65
C ALA A 59 -12.65 4.35 -8.53
N ALA A 60 -11.73 3.58 -7.94
CA ALA A 60 -12.04 2.68 -6.85
C ALA A 60 -12.43 3.42 -5.56
N ILE A 61 -11.78 4.55 -5.28
CA ILE A 61 -12.13 5.42 -4.15
C ILE A 61 -13.54 5.99 -4.33
N GLU A 62 -13.86 6.46 -5.52
CA GLU A 62 -15.20 6.94 -5.85
C GLU A 62 -16.25 5.86 -5.70
N ALA A 63 -15.98 4.66 -6.19
CA ALA A 63 -16.88 3.51 -6.05
C ALA A 63 -17.10 3.15 -4.57
N ALA A 64 -16.05 3.15 -3.77
CA ALA A 64 -16.12 2.90 -2.33
C ALA A 64 -16.94 3.98 -1.61
N TYR A 65 -16.78 5.23 -2.02
CA TYR A 65 -17.57 6.35 -1.50
C TYR A 65 -19.06 6.16 -1.76
N HIS A 66 -19.44 5.85 -2.99
CA HIS A 66 -20.85 5.67 -3.36
C HIS A 66 -21.46 4.44 -2.70
N GLU A 67 -20.75 3.34 -2.62
CA GLU A 67 -21.24 2.16 -1.92
C GLU A 67 -21.39 2.39 -0.43
N GLY A 68 -20.52 3.19 0.16
CA GLY A 68 -20.48 3.44 1.60
C GLY A 68 -21.25 4.66 2.07
N GLU A 69 -22.10 5.27 1.24
CA GLU A 69 -22.80 6.51 1.59
C GLU A 69 -23.60 6.41 2.90
N ALA A 70 -24.29 5.30 3.12
CA ALA A 70 -25.05 5.09 4.35
C ALA A 70 -24.14 5.06 5.59
N LYS A 71 -22.99 4.41 5.48
CA LYS A 71 -22.00 4.35 6.55
C LYS A 71 -21.38 5.73 6.82
N LEU A 72 -21.04 6.46 5.77
CA LEU A 72 -20.47 7.79 5.88
C LEU A 72 -21.45 8.80 6.46
N LYS A 73 -22.72 8.67 6.12
CA LYS A 73 -23.78 9.48 6.72
C LYS A 73 -23.93 9.22 8.21
N GLY A 74 -23.89 7.94 8.62
CA GLY A 74 -24.11 7.54 10.00
C GLY A 74 -25.39 8.14 10.58
N ASN A 75 -25.27 8.81 11.73
CA ASN A 75 -26.38 9.51 12.39
C ASN A 75 -26.53 10.97 11.92
N GLY A 76 -25.75 11.40 10.94
CA GLY A 76 -25.80 12.75 10.41
C GLY A 76 -26.98 13.00 9.50
N LYS A 77 -27.14 14.26 9.07
CA LYS A 77 -28.21 14.68 8.18
C LYS A 77 -27.86 14.46 6.70
N PHE A 78 -26.57 14.43 6.38
CA PHE A 78 -26.07 14.37 5.01
C PHE A 78 -24.93 13.38 4.88
N VAL A 79 -24.78 12.85 3.65
CA VAL A 79 -23.54 12.16 3.28
C VAL A 79 -22.46 13.24 3.13
N PRO A 80 -21.35 13.18 3.89
CA PRO A 80 -20.27 14.17 3.74
C PRO A 80 -19.66 14.07 2.33
N ALA A 81 -19.26 15.20 1.77
CA ALA A 81 -18.61 15.22 0.47
C ALA A 81 -17.27 14.49 0.54
N LEU A 82 -16.88 13.85 -0.56
CA LEU A 82 -15.60 13.13 -0.64
C LEU A 82 -14.40 14.03 -0.32
N SER A 83 -14.49 15.30 -0.64
CA SER A 83 -13.42 16.29 -0.39
C SER A 83 -13.20 16.62 1.09
N VAL A 84 -14.15 16.31 1.97
CA VAL A 84 -14.05 16.63 3.40
C VAL A 84 -13.78 15.42 4.29
N ILE A 85 -13.79 14.23 3.74
CA ILE A 85 -13.45 12.99 4.45
C ILE A 85 -12.02 12.55 4.16
N LYS A 86 -11.50 11.63 4.93
CA LYS A 86 -10.14 11.11 4.71
C LYS A 86 -10.04 10.41 3.39
N ASN A 87 -9.06 10.81 2.58
CA ASN A 87 -8.77 10.23 1.28
C ASN A 87 -7.47 9.41 1.38
N PRO A 88 -7.47 8.12 1.01
CA PRO A 88 -6.28 7.28 1.14
C PRO A 88 -5.22 7.55 0.08
N LEU A 89 -5.56 8.20 -1.04
CA LEU A 89 -4.59 8.59 -2.07
C LEU A 89 -3.96 9.92 -1.69
N ARG A 90 -2.69 9.87 -1.32
CA ARG A 90 -1.95 11.01 -0.78
C ARG A 90 -0.86 11.44 -1.74
N ASP A 91 -0.59 12.73 -1.78
CA ASP A 91 0.44 13.31 -2.66
C ASP A 91 1.80 13.34 -1.94
N GLY A 92 2.76 12.60 -2.49
CA GLY A 92 4.10 12.54 -1.92
C GLY A 92 4.85 13.86 -1.96
N ASP A 93 4.66 14.65 -3.01
CA ASP A 93 5.31 15.95 -3.13
C ASP A 93 4.84 16.95 -2.06
N THR A 94 3.60 16.84 -1.64
CA THR A 94 2.98 17.71 -0.63
C THR A 94 3.20 17.21 0.79
N GLU A 95 3.04 15.90 1.02
CA GLU A 95 3.03 15.32 2.36
C GLU A 95 4.38 14.74 2.79
N ARG A 96 5.27 14.47 1.83
CA ARG A 96 6.62 13.91 2.06
C ARG A 96 7.67 14.70 1.24
N PRO A 97 7.69 16.04 1.33
CA PRO A 97 8.55 16.83 0.45
C PRO A 97 10.05 16.59 0.66
N ASP A 98 10.44 16.12 1.84
CA ASP A 98 11.85 15.89 2.19
C ASP A 98 12.31 14.45 1.92
N ASP A 99 11.42 13.59 1.45
CA ASP A 99 11.74 12.20 1.14
C ASP A 99 11.79 11.99 -0.37
N PRO A 100 12.99 11.82 -0.95
CA PRO A 100 13.13 11.67 -2.40
C PRO A 100 12.43 10.42 -2.97
N ALA A 101 12.17 9.41 -2.15
CA ALA A 101 11.44 8.23 -2.60
C ALA A 101 9.98 8.53 -2.97
N TYR A 102 9.43 9.61 -2.42
CA TYR A 102 8.04 10.03 -2.66
C TYR A 102 7.94 11.16 -3.70
N ALA A 103 9.06 11.64 -4.21
CA ALA A 103 9.08 12.71 -5.21
C ALA A 103 8.35 12.27 -6.50
N GLU A 104 7.48 13.12 -7.01
CA GLU A 104 6.67 12.86 -8.21
C GLU A 104 5.82 11.59 -8.10
N CYS A 105 5.42 11.23 -6.87
CA CYS A 105 4.62 10.06 -6.60
C CYS A 105 3.41 10.38 -5.74
N TYR A 106 2.35 9.61 -5.95
CA TYR A 106 1.31 9.43 -4.94
C TYR A 106 1.71 8.27 -4.03
N PHE A 107 1.06 8.17 -2.88
CA PHE A 107 1.20 6.99 -2.05
C PHE A 107 -0.12 6.61 -1.37
N VAL A 108 -0.26 5.33 -1.08
CA VAL A 108 -1.40 4.77 -0.38
C VAL A 108 -0.88 3.86 0.73
N ASN A 109 -1.38 4.07 1.94
CA ASN A 109 -1.08 3.18 3.06
C ASN A 109 -2.15 2.09 3.12
N ALA A 110 -1.74 0.86 2.86
CA ALA A 110 -2.62 -0.31 2.88
C ALA A 110 -2.34 -1.15 4.12
N ASN A 111 -3.38 -1.70 4.72
CA ASN A 111 -3.22 -2.54 5.90
C ASN A 111 -4.23 -3.69 5.93
N SER A 112 -3.94 -4.69 6.77
CA SER A 112 -4.80 -5.84 6.98
C SER A 112 -4.52 -6.48 8.33
N THR A 113 -5.55 -7.06 8.93
CA THR A 113 -5.40 -7.90 10.13
C THR A 113 -4.89 -9.31 9.77
N THR A 114 -5.00 -9.68 8.51
CA THR A 114 -4.57 -10.98 7.97
C THR A 114 -3.27 -10.80 7.18
N ALA A 115 -2.34 -11.75 7.32
CA ALA A 115 -1.08 -11.71 6.58
C ALA A 115 -1.33 -11.73 5.07
N PRO A 116 -0.71 -10.81 4.30
CA PRO A 116 -0.84 -10.86 2.85
C PRO A 116 -0.09 -12.06 2.27
N GLY A 117 -0.63 -12.62 1.18
CA GLY A 117 0.13 -13.55 0.35
C GLY A 117 1.22 -12.77 -0.40
N ILE A 118 2.44 -13.30 -0.43
CA ILE A 118 3.57 -12.65 -1.09
C ILE A 118 4.18 -13.63 -2.08
N VAL A 119 4.19 -13.24 -3.35
CA VAL A 119 4.73 -14.07 -4.43
C VAL A 119 5.79 -13.30 -5.22
N ASP A 120 6.62 -14.04 -5.95
CA ASP A 120 7.59 -13.47 -6.89
C ASP A 120 6.94 -13.15 -8.26
N ALA A 121 7.75 -12.73 -9.21
CA ALA A 121 7.27 -12.39 -10.56
C ALA A 121 6.68 -13.59 -11.31
N ASP A 122 7.10 -14.81 -10.96
CA ASP A 122 6.60 -16.05 -11.53
C ASP A 122 5.42 -16.64 -10.74
N ARG A 123 4.92 -15.90 -9.75
CA ARG A 123 3.82 -16.28 -8.85
C ARG A 123 4.13 -17.43 -7.89
N ASN A 124 5.41 -17.65 -7.62
CA ASN A 124 5.82 -18.59 -6.58
C ASN A 124 5.86 -17.90 -5.22
N PRO A 125 5.42 -18.55 -4.14
CA PRO A 125 5.47 -17.95 -2.82
C PRO A 125 6.89 -17.58 -2.42
N ILE A 126 7.06 -16.36 -1.87
CA ILE A 126 8.31 -15.92 -1.30
C ILE A 126 8.32 -16.32 0.17
N LEU A 127 9.27 -17.16 0.56
CA LEU A 127 9.41 -17.67 1.92
C LEU A 127 10.56 -17.00 2.68
N VAL A 128 11.51 -16.43 1.97
CA VAL A 128 12.68 -15.76 2.56
C VAL A 128 12.34 -14.30 2.85
N ARG A 129 12.27 -13.96 4.13
CA ARG A 129 11.84 -12.62 4.58
C ARG A 129 12.72 -11.50 4.04
N SER A 130 14.01 -11.73 3.89
CA SER A 130 14.96 -10.73 3.40
C SER A 130 14.74 -10.33 1.95
N GLU A 131 13.97 -11.10 1.19
CA GLU A 131 13.63 -10.75 -0.20
C GLU A 131 12.57 -9.65 -0.30
N VAL A 132 11.85 -9.38 0.78
CA VAL A 132 10.81 -8.34 0.83
C VAL A 132 11.19 -7.32 1.90
N TYR A 133 11.56 -6.15 1.46
CA TYR A 133 12.07 -5.06 2.28
C TYR A 133 11.58 -3.72 1.72
N SER A 134 11.70 -2.66 2.49
CA SER A 134 11.36 -1.32 2.02
C SER A 134 12.32 -0.90 0.91
N GLY A 135 11.78 -0.66 -0.28
CA GLY A 135 12.54 -0.35 -1.49
C GLY A 135 12.27 -1.28 -2.66
N VAL A 136 11.66 -2.43 -2.42
CA VAL A 136 11.28 -3.39 -3.46
C VAL A 136 10.21 -2.79 -4.38
N TYR A 137 10.29 -3.12 -5.66
CA TYR A 137 9.26 -2.79 -6.65
C TYR A 137 8.36 -3.99 -6.88
N GLY A 138 7.05 -3.75 -6.84
CA GLY A 138 6.10 -4.82 -7.08
C GLY A 138 4.66 -4.35 -7.14
N ARG A 139 3.80 -5.24 -7.59
CA ARG A 139 2.36 -5.02 -7.64
C ARG A 139 1.74 -5.31 -6.29
N ALA A 140 0.67 -4.61 -5.99
CA ALA A 140 -0.14 -4.88 -4.81
C ALA A 140 -1.60 -5.04 -5.23
N SER A 141 -2.26 -6.03 -4.66
CA SER A 141 -3.70 -6.18 -4.74
C SER A 141 -4.31 -5.54 -3.50
N ILE A 142 -5.07 -4.49 -3.71
CA ILE A 142 -5.66 -3.66 -2.66
C ILE A 142 -7.14 -3.46 -2.91
N ASN A 143 -7.89 -3.11 -1.87
CA ASN A 143 -9.28 -2.74 -2.00
C ASN A 143 -9.59 -1.51 -1.15
N PHE A 144 -10.54 -0.71 -1.61
CA PHE A 144 -10.96 0.50 -0.92
C PHE A 144 -12.34 0.30 -0.30
N TYR A 145 -12.55 0.88 0.87
CA TYR A 145 -13.82 0.79 1.59
C TYR A 145 -14.05 2.03 2.46
N ALA A 146 -15.31 2.40 2.60
CA ALA A 146 -15.71 3.49 3.47
C ALA A 146 -15.68 3.05 4.94
N PHE A 147 -15.28 3.94 5.82
CA PHE A 147 -15.32 3.72 7.26
C PHE A 147 -15.90 4.93 7.99
N ASN A 148 -16.50 4.67 9.13
CA ASN A 148 -16.96 5.68 10.08
C ASN A 148 -16.74 5.12 11.49
N SER A 149 -15.79 5.67 12.19
CA SER A 149 -15.44 5.26 13.55
C SER A 149 -15.60 6.48 14.46
N ASN A 150 -16.73 6.55 15.15
CA ASN A 150 -17.05 7.65 16.08
C ASN A 150 -16.90 9.05 15.43
N GLY A 151 -17.38 9.19 14.20
CA GLY A 151 -17.29 10.46 13.47
C GLY A 151 -16.01 10.65 12.69
N ASN A 152 -15.02 9.78 12.87
CA ASN A 152 -13.83 9.73 12.03
C ASN A 152 -14.20 8.96 10.75
N ARG A 153 -14.32 9.68 9.64
CA ARG A 153 -14.89 9.18 8.39
C ARG A 153 -13.92 9.29 7.24
N GLY A 154 -13.96 8.31 6.37
CA GLY A 154 -13.12 8.35 5.17
C GLY A 154 -13.20 7.07 4.36
N ILE A 155 -12.29 7.00 3.40
CA ILE A 155 -12.03 5.80 2.62
C ILE A 155 -10.70 5.24 3.08
N ALA A 156 -10.66 3.95 3.35
CA ALA A 156 -9.46 3.23 3.75
C ALA A 156 -9.03 2.26 2.66
N CYS A 157 -7.78 1.81 2.74
CA CYS A 157 -7.20 0.86 1.80
C CYS A 157 -6.82 -0.43 2.53
N GLY A 158 -7.41 -1.53 2.09
CA GLY A 158 -7.10 -2.86 2.57
C GLY A 158 -6.00 -3.51 1.74
N LEU A 159 -5.09 -4.23 2.40
CA LEU A 159 -4.03 -5.00 1.75
C LEU A 159 -4.47 -6.44 1.58
N ASN A 160 -4.41 -6.95 0.36
CA ASN A 160 -4.74 -8.34 0.06
C ASN A 160 -3.49 -9.18 -0.20
N ASN A 161 -2.81 -8.93 -1.32
CA ASN A 161 -1.65 -9.70 -1.75
C ASN A 161 -0.59 -8.81 -2.36
N LEU A 162 0.64 -9.32 -2.43
CA LEU A 162 1.81 -8.62 -2.96
C LEU A 162 2.54 -9.51 -3.97
N GLN A 163 3.01 -8.92 -5.05
CA GLN A 163 3.86 -9.58 -6.03
C GLN A 163 5.13 -8.77 -6.24
N LYS A 164 6.25 -9.29 -5.78
CA LYS A 164 7.56 -8.68 -6.02
C LYS A 164 7.93 -8.83 -7.49
N ILE A 165 8.29 -7.74 -8.14
CA ILE A 165 8.72 -7.72 -9.53
C ILE A 165 10.25 -7.62 -9.62
N ARG A 166 10.88 -6.75 -8.83
CA ARG A 166 12.33 -6.57 -8.83
C ARG A 166 12.83 -5.95 -7.54
N ASP A 167 14.09 -6.10 -7.29
CA ASP A 167 14.78 -5.43 -6.20
C ASP A 167 14.89 -3.92 -6.47
N GLY A 168 15.04 -3.15 -5.41
CA GLY A 168 15.33 -1.74 -5.45
C GLY A 168 16.30 -1.37 -4.33
N GLU A 169 16.78 -0.14 -4.33
CA GLU A 169 17.59 0.33 -3.22
C GLU A 169 16.77 0.34 -1.94
N PRO A 170 17.32 -0.19 -0.84
CA PRO A 170 16.65 -0.11 0.44
C PRO A 170 16.26 1.31 0.79
N LEU A 171 15.00 1.50 1.18
CA LEU A 171 14.48 2.75 1.70
C LEU A 171 14.47 2.68 3.23
N GLY A 172 14.45 3.81 3.80
CA GLY A 172 14.43 3.92 5.22
C GLY A 172 15.71 4.54 5.66
N GLY A 173 15.61 5.71 6.19
CA GLY A 173 16.70 6.50 6.72
C GLY A 173 17.49 5.82 7.80
N LYS A 174 17.10 4.62 8.19
CA LYS A 174 17.96 3.69 8.91
C LYS A 174 18.02 2.44 8.05
N ALA A 175 19.12 2.30 7.34
CA ALA A 175 19.58 0.96 7.07
C ALA A 175 19.27 0.18 8.35
N SER A 176 18.55 -0.95 8.25
CA SER A 176 18.42 -1.82 9.39
C SER A 176 19.80 -1.99 9.99
N ALA A 177 19.92 -2.08 11.30
CA ALA A 177 21.24 -2.28 11.92
C ALA A 177 22.00 -3.44 11.25
N GLU A 178 21.28 -4.41 10.80
CA GLU A 178 21.75 -5.57 10.06
C GLU A 178 22.35 -5.20 8.69
N SER A 179 21.69 -4.38 7.91
CA SER A 179 22.21 -3.94 6.63
C SER A 179 23.35 -2.93 6.79
N ALA A 180 23.32 -2.09 7.81
CA ALA A 180 24.42 -1.20 8.13
C ALA A 180 25.68 -1.96 8.58
N VAL A 181 25.51 -2.97 9.40
CA VAL A 181 26.63 -3.85 9.84
C VAL A 181 27.19 -4.63 8.66
N SER A 182 26.35 -5.20 7.84
CA SER A 182 26.76 -5.94 6.65
C SER A 182 27.54 -5.06 5.67
N TYR A 183 27.09 -3.86 5.43
CA TYR A 183 27.72 -2.88 4.55
C TYR A 183 29.07 -2.39 5.13
N THR A 184 29.11 -2.10 6.40
CA THR A 184 30.33 -1.69 7.10
C THR A 184 31.37 -2.81 7.10
N HIS A 185 30.93 -4.04 7.27
CA HIS A 185 31.81 -5.21 7.25
C HIS A 185 32.45 -5.41 5.88
N LEU A 186 31.68 -5.28 4.81
CA LEU A 186 32.19 -5.33 3.44
C LEU A 186 33.20 -4.21 3.16
N ARG A 187 32.93 -2.99 3.61
CA ARG A 187 33.87 -1.88 3.49
C ARG A 187 35.16 -2.09 4.28
N ALA A 188 35.08 -2.64 5.47
CA ALA A 188 36.27 -2.97 6.26
C ALA A 188 37.17 -3.98 5.55
N HIS A 189 36.58 -4.91 4.80
CA HIS A 189 37.35 -5.83 3.96
C HIS A 189 37.98 -5.16 2.75
N GLU A 190 37.35 -4.18 2.17
CA GLU A 190 37.85 -3.42 1.02
C GLU A 190 38.99 -2.49 1.39
N THR A 191 39.06 -2.07 2.64
CA THR A 191 40.13 -1.16 3.14
C THR A 191 41.33 -1.88 3.74
N ALA A 192 41.28 -3.17 3.76
CA ALA A 192 42.40 -3.98 4.27
C ALA A 192 43.51 -4.17 3.24
#